data_3b73f99a1e3f5637079adb0bba3a7607
#
_entry.id   3b73f99a1e3f5637079adb0bba3a7607
#
_cell.length_a   1.000
_cell.length_b   1.000
_cell.length_c   1.000
_cell.angle_alpha   90.00
_cell.angle_beta   90.00
_cell.angle_gamma   90.00
#
_symmetry.space_group_name_H-M   'P 1'
#
loop_
_entity.id
_entity.type
_entity.pdbx_description
1 polymer ?
#
loop_
_entity_poly.entity_id
_entity_poly.type
_entity_poly.pdbx_seq_one_letter_code
_entity_poly.pdbx_strand_id
1 'polypeptide(L)'
;MVFISWKGDQAKSGGIASNIGVHFYDMLCWIFGDVKENVVHLKTADANAGSFRLKNANVRWFLSVNYNYIPNEVKAIGQRTYRSITVDGEEIEFSGGFTDLHTRSYKEILKGNGFGLDEAYGSINTVSTIRNLDAIGLKGEYHPFCKKILKS
;
A
#
# COMPACT_ATOMS: atom_id res chain seq x y z
N MET A 1 -18.69 9.89 -16.24
CA MET A 1 -17.82 9.26 -17.28
C MET A 1 -17.09 8.12 -16.60
N VAL A 2 -17.48 6.89 -16.85
CA VAL A 2 -16.80 5.70 -16.30
C VAL A 2 -15.53 5.53 -17.11
N PHE A 3 -14.38 5.80 -16.51
CA PHE A 3 -13.09 5.46 -17.12
C PHE A 3 -12.98 3.95 -17.15
N ILE A 4 -13.25 3.36 -18.29
CA ILE A 4 -12.94 1.95 -18.58
C ILE A 4 -11.42 1.87 -18.76
N SER A 5 -10.71 1.93 -17.64
CA SER A 5 -9.27 1.67 -17.60
C SER A 5 -9.05 0.21 -17.20
N TRP A 6 -8.10 -0.46 -17.83
CA TRP A 6 -7.64 -1.79 -17.43
C TRP A 6 -7.24 -1.84 -15.93
N LYS A 7 -6.90 -0.71 -15.32
CA LYS A 7 -6.59 -0.57 -13.89
C LYS A 7 -7.78 -0.85 -12.98
N GLY A 8 -9.02 -0.67 -13.44
CA GLY A 8 -10.24 -1.03 -12.72
C GLY A 8 -10.60 -2.52 -12.80
N ASP A 9 -10.01 -3.25 -13.73
CA ASP A 9 -10.19 -4.69 -13.88
C ASP A 9 -9.20 -5.43 -12.97
N GLN A 10 -9.69 -6.05 -11.90
CA GLN A 10 -8.86 -6.78 -10.92
C GLN A 10 -8.05 -7.92 -11.55
N ALA A 11 -8.59 -8.61 -12.55
CA ALA A 11 -7.89 -9.70 -13.22
C ALA A 11 -6.68 -9.20 -13.99
N LYS A 12 -6.83 -8.05 -14.67
CA LYS A 12 -5.76 -7.46 -15.48
C LYS A 12 -4.76 -6.66 -14.68
N SER A 13 -5.25 -5.87 -13.71
CA SER A 13 -4.40 -4.93 -12.94
C SER A 13 -3.81 -5.55 -11.67
N GLY A 14 -4.38 -6.64 -11.18
CA GLY A 14 -4.05 -7.20 -9.87
C GLY A 14 -4.64 -6.43 -8.69
N GLY A 15 -5.49 -5.42 -8.95
CA GLY A 15 -6.17 -4.63 -7.93
C GLY A 15 -5.27 -3.64 -7.17
N ILE A 16 -5.78 -3.15 -6.03
CA ILE A 16 -5.13 -2.11 -5.22
C ILE A 16 -3.76 -2.55 -4.71
N ALA A 17 -3.63 -3.81 -4.27
CA ALA A 17 -2.38 -4.35 -3.75
C ALA A 17 -1.25 -4.27 -4.79
N SER A 18 -1.55 -4.56 -6.07
CA SER A 18 -0.56 -4.52 -7.15
C SER A 18 -0.28 -3.09 -7.63
N ASN A 19 -1.33 -2.27 -7.79
CA ASN A 19 -1.19 -0.94 -8.40
C ASN A 19 -0.64 0.11 -7.45
N ILE A 20 -1.00 0.01 -6.16
CA ILE A 20 -0.64 1.00 -5.13
C ILE A 20 0.20 0.35 -4.05
N GLY A 21 -0.23 -0.81 -3.55
CA GLY A 21 0.37 -1.48 -2.42
C GLY A 21 1.82 -1.85 -2.64
N VAL A 22 2.18 -2.31 -3.83
CA VAL A 22 3.55 -2.75 -4.14
C VAL A 22 4.61 -1.72 -3.74
N HIS A 23 4.36 -0.44 -3.98
CA HIS A 23 5.32 0.63 -3.66
C HIS A 23 5.51 0.81 -2.14
N PHE A 24 4.41 0.71 -1.38
CA PHE A 24 4.46 0.81 0.09
C PHE A 24 5.06 -0.45 0.71
N TYR A 25 4.74 -1.62 0.19
CA TYR A 25 5.29 -2.89 0.68
C TYR A 25 6.79 -2.97 0.42
N ASP A 26 7.26 -2.49 -0.73
CA ASP A 26 8.67 -2.38 -1.08
C ASP A 26 9.41 -1.48 -0.08
N MET A 27 8.89 -0.29 0.16
CA MET A 27 9.42 0.65 1.15
C MET A 27 9.48 0.03 2.55
N LEU A 28 8.41 -0.65 3.00
CA LEU A 28 8.35 -1.29 4.30
C LEU A 28 9.35 -2.43 4.42
N CYS A 29 9.48 -3.26 3.39
CA CYS A 29 10.47 -4.34 3.35
C CYS A 29 11.89 -3.78 3.39
N TRP A 30 12.15 -2.70 2.68
CA TRP A 30 13.46 -2.07 2.66
C TRP A 30 13.86 -1.48 4.02
N ILE A 31 12.90 -0.86 4.74
CA ILE A 31 13.15 -0.22 6.04
C ILE A 31 13.18 -1.26 7.18
N PHE A 32 12.22 -2.20 7.20
CA PHE A 32 11.96 -3.07 8.36
C PHE A 32 12.29 -4.55 8.11
N GLY A 33 12.77 -4.87 6.92
CA GLY A 33 13.09 -6.24 6.50
C GLY A 33 11.89 -7.02 6.00
N ASP A 34 12.13 -8.27 5.62
CA ASP A 34 11.15 -9.12 4.94
C ASP A 34 9.88 -9.36 5.75
N VAL A 35 8.77 -9.54 5.02
CA VAL A 35 7.49 -9.99 5.58
C VAL A 35 7.61 -11.44 6.03
N LYS A 36 7.35 -11.69 7.32
CA LYS A 36 7.32 -13.02 7.95
C LYS A 36 5.90 -13.56 8.06
N GLU A 37 4.93 -12.70 8.28
CA GLU A 37 3.51 -13.03 8.30
C GLU A 37 2.73 -11.95 7.56
N ASN A 38 1.70 -12.40 6.85
CA ASN A 38 0.82 -11.54 6.07
C ASN A 38 -0.62 -11.95 6.34
N VAL A 39 -1.43 -11.02 6.82
CA VAL A 39 -2.86 -11.23 7.09
C VAL A 39 -3.66 -10.18 6.34
N VAL A 40 -4.69 -10.61 5.62
CA VAL A 40 -5.64 -9.71 4.94
C VAL A 40 -6.91 -9.62 5.77
N HIS A 41 -7.31 -8.41 6.14
CA HIS A 41 -8.52 -8.14 6.93
C HIS A 41 -9.69 -7.65 6.07
N LEU A 42 -9.39 -6.93 4.99
CA LEU A 42 -10.37 -6.36 4.08
C LEU A 42 -9.86 -6.46 2.64
N LYS A 43 -10.76 -6.86 1.74
CA LYS A 43 -10.47 -6.98 0.30
C LYS A 43 -11.72 -6.67 -0.49
N THR A 44 -11.88 -5.42 -0.88
CA THR A 44 -12.99 -4.93 -1.71
C THR A 44 -12.47 -4.34 -3.03
N ALA A 45 -13.37 -3.92 -3.89
CA ALA A 45 -13.00 -3.29 -5.16
C ALA A 45 -12.28 -1.95 -4.97
N ASP A 46 -12.54 -1.23 -3.87
CA ASP A 46 -12.07 0.12 -3.61
C ASP A 46 -11.19 0.27 -2.35
N ALA A 47 -11.03 -0.80 -1.55
CA ALA A 47 -10.20 -0.79 -0.35
C ALA A 47 -9.61 -2.17 -0.03
N ASN A 48 -8.36 -2.18 0.38
CA ASN A 48 -7.68 -3.35 0.93
C ASN A 48 -7.02 -2.98 2.26
N ALA A 49 -7.04 -3.90 3.22
CA ALA A 49 -6.37 -3.70 4.49
C ALA A 49 -5.83 -5.02 5.05
N GLY A 50 -4.77 -4.91 5.81
CA GLY A 50 -4.16 -6.08 6.43
C GLY A 50 -3.15 -5.72 7.51
N SER A 51 -2.43 -6.74 7.94
CA SER A 51 -1.29 -6.58 8.84
C SER A 51 -0.11 -7.42 8.36
N PHE A 52 1.08 -6.90 8.62
CA PHE A 52 2.35 -7.59 8.42
C PHE A 52 3.09 -7.75 9.73
N ARG A 53 3.68 -8.91 9.93
CA ARG A 53 4.82 -9.04 10.82
C ARG A 53 6.09 -9.06 9.96
N LEU A 54 6.83 -7.96 9.99
CA LEU A 54 8.13 -7.83 9.35
C LEU A 54 9.24 -8.31 10.31
N LYS A 55 10.47 -8.39 9.82
CA LYS A 55 11.61 -8.77 10.66
C LYS A 55 11.75 -7.85 11.88
N ASN A 56 11.58 -6.54 11.70
CA ASN A 56 11.84 -5.52 12.72
C ASN A 56 10.62 -4.65 13.08
N ALA A 57 9.41 -4.95 12.56
CA ALA A 57 8.22 -4.18 12.84
C ALA A 57 6.92 -4.98 12.68
N ASN A 58 5.87 -4.57 13.39
CA ASN A 58 4.50 -4.97 13.13
C ASN A 58 3.77 -3.81 12.47
N VAL A 59 3.13 -4.05 11.33
CA VAL A 59 2.49 -3.03 10.53
C VAL A 59 1.01 -3.35 10.32
N ARG A 60 0.14 -2.38 10.53
CA ARG A 60 -1.26 -2.42 10.10
C ARG A 60 -1.40 -1.45 8.94
N TRP A 61 -1.89 -1.92 7.82
CA TRP A 61 -1.99 -1.12 6.61
C TRP A 61 -3.43 -1.04 6.09
N PHE A 62 -3.74 0.09 5.47
CA PHE A 62 -5.00 0.35 4.78
C PHE A 62 -4.72 1.14 3.51
N LEU A 63 -5.25 0.66 2.39
CA LEU A 63 -5.13 1.28 1.07
C LEU A 63 -6.51 1.43 0.46
N SER A 64 -6.81 2.58 -0.10
CA SER A 64 -8.08 2.80 -0.80
C SER A 64 -7.95 3.78 -1.96
N VAL A 65 -8.78 3.57 -2.98
CA VAL A 65 -9.02 4.51 -4.09
C VAL A 65 -10.31 5.30 -3.89
N ASN A 66 -11.02 5.08 -2.79
CA ASN A 66 -12.27 5.75 -2.49
C ASN A 66 -12.00 7.10 -1.78
N TYR A 67 -12.38 8.19 -2.44
CA TYR A 67 -12.23 9.55 -1.93
C TYR A 67 -12.90 9.77 -0.56
N ASN A 68 -13.96 9.02 -0.24
CA ASN A 68 -14.69 9.17 1.02
C ASN A 68 -13.83 8.84 2.25
N TYR A 69 -12.76 8.05 2.10
CA TYR A 69 -11.87 7.69 3.20
C TYR A 69 -10.73 8.68 3.45
N ILE A 70 -10.59 9.71 2.60
CA ILE A 70 -9.64 10.81 2.85
C ILE A 70 -10.13 11.64 4.05
N PRO A 71 -9.23 12.04 4.98
CA PRO A 71 -9.57 12.91 6.11
C PRO A 71 -10.26 14.21 5.65
N ASN A 72 -11.23 14.70 6.43
CA ASN A 72 -12.03 15.88 6.04
C ASN A 72 -11.18 17.15 5.92
N GLU A 73 -10.19 17.31 6.79
CA GLU A 73 -9.22 18.42 6.77
C GLU A 73 -8.39 18.43 5.49
N VAL A 74 -8.02 17.25 4.97
CA VAL A 74 -7.30 17.09 3.70
C VAL A 74 -8.20 17.42 2.51
N LYS A 75 -9.48 17.00 2.57
CA LYS A 75 -10.48 17.39 1.56
C LYS A 75 -10.75 18.90 1.52
N ALA A 76 -10.77 19.54 2.69
CA ALA A 76 -11.06 20.96 2.83
C ALA A 76 -10.03 21.85 2.11
N ILE A 77 -8.78 21.40 2.00
CA ILE A 77 -7.72 22.09 1.24
C ILE A 77 -7.66 21.67 -0.23
N GLY A 78 -8.65 20.90 -0.71
CA GLY A 78 -8.75 20.46 -2.11
C GLY A 78 -7.83 19.30 -2.49
N GLN A 79 -7.15 18.67 -1.55
CA GLN A 79 -6.23 17.57 -1.80
C GLN A 79 -7.02 16.28 -2.09
N ARG A 80 -6.59 15.54 -3.11
CA ARG A 80 -7.26 14.30 -3.58
C ARG A 80 -6.55 13.02 -3.20
N THR A 81 -5.38 13.13 -2.61
CA THR A 81 -4.57 11.99 -2.17
C THR A 81 -4.10 12.23 -0.75
N TYR A 82 -4.07 11.16 0.04
CA TYR A 82 -3.52 11.19 1.38
C TYR A 82 -2.65 9.96 1.60
N ARG A 83 -1.42 10.17 2.01
CA ARG A 83 -0.45 9.11 2.31
C ARG A 83 0.26 9.45 3.60
N SER A 84 0.13 8.60 4.57
CA SER A 84 0.84 8.75 5.84
C SER A 84 1.27 7.42 6.42
N ILE A 85 2.29 7.47 7.27
CA ILE A 85 2.73 6.39 8.12
C ILE A 85 2.80 6.92 9.54
N THR A 86 2.29 6.15 10.49
CA THR A 86 2.45 6.44 11.91
C THR A 86 3.48 5.47 12.50
N VAL A 87 4.56 6.01 13.04
CA VAL A 87 5.62 5.24 13.73
C VAL A 87 5.73 5.75 15.16
N ASP A 88 5.58 4.87 16.13
CA ASP A 88 5.66 5.19 17.56
C ASP A 88 4.77 6.37 18.01
N GLY A 89 3.61 6.52 17.34
CA GLY A 89 2.64 7.58 17.62
C GLY A 89 2.86 8.87 16.84
N GLU A 90 3.95 9.03 16.12
CA GLU A 90 4.21 10.17 15.24
C GLU A 90 3.75 9.87 13.82
N GLU A 91 2.91 10.74 13.26
CA GLU A 91 2.43 10.64 11.89
C GLU A 91 3.35 11.41 10.94
N ILE A 92 3.82 10.70 9.90
CA ILE A 92 4.61 11.26 8.81
C ILE A 92 3.72 11.27 7.56
N GLU A 93 3.31 12.46 7.14
CA GLU A 93 2.51 12.67 5.91
C GLU A 93 3.46 12.94 4.74
N PHE A 94 3.24 12.26 3.60
CA PHE A 94 4.07 12.36 2.39
C PHE A 94 3.26 12.39 1.10
N SER A 95 2.04 12.94 1.13
CA SER A 95 1.13 13.02 -0.02
C SER A 95 1.67 13.90 -1.15
N GLY A 96 2.57 14.83 -0.85
CA GLY A 96 3.20 15.73 -1.83
C GLY A 96 4.00 15.03 -2.93
N GLY A 97 4.25 13.75 -2.76
CA GLY A 97 4.94 12.91 -3.74
C GLY A 97 6.43 13.20 -3.84
N PHE A 98 7.10 12.42 -4.68
CA PHE A 98 8.51 12.61 -5.01
C PHE A 98 8.60 13.23 -6.39
N THR A 99 9.25 14.38 -6.50
CA THR A 99 9.61 15.00 -7.77
C THR A 99 10.89 14.37 -8.32
N ASP A 100 11.03 14.31 -9.63
CA ASP A 100 12.24 13.81 -10.34
C ASP A 100 12.68 12.36 -10.05
N LEU A 101 11.77 11.52 -9.54
CA LEU A 101 12.11 10.14 -9.20
C LEU A 101 12.63 9.36 -10.40
N HIS A 102 12.01 9.54 -11.57
CA HIS A 102 12.43 8.88 -12.81
C HIS A 102 13.83 9.32 -13.22
N THR A 103 14.10 10.63 -13.21
CA THR A 103 15.41 11.18 -13.55
C THR A 103 16.51 10.65 -12.62
N ARG A 104 16.22 10.57 -11.33
CA ARG A 104 17.16 10.02 -10.33
C ARG A 104 17.40 8.53 -10.57
N SER A 105 16.34 7.76 -10.81
CA SER A 105 16.42 6.33 -11.09
C SER A 105 17.28 6.06 -12.32
N TYR A 106 17.04 6.76 -13.43
CA TYR A 106 17.87 6.60 -14.63
C TYR A 106 19.33 6.99 -14.41
N LYS A 107 19.60 8.04 -13.65
CA LYS A 107 20.98 8.42 -13.30
C LYS A 107 21.70 7.31 -12.54
N GLU A 108 21.03 6.66 -11.58
CA GLU A 108 21.62 5.55 -10.82
C GLU A 108 21.81 4.31 -11.69
N ILE A 109 20.86 3.98 -12.56
CA ILE A 109 21.01 2.87 -13.53
C ILE A 109 22.23 3.07 -14.43
N LEU A 110 22.41 4.28 -14.95
CA LEU A 110 23.57 4.60 -15.80
C LEU A 110 24.92 4.54 -15.06
N LYS A 111 24.92 4.68 -13.74
CA LYS A 111 26.10 4.50 -12.88
C LYS A 111 26.36 3.03 -12.50
N GLY A 112 25.49 2.11 -12.91
CA GLY A 112 25.54 0.70 -12.51
C GLY A 112 24.89 0.40 -11.15
N ASN A 113 24.19 1.35 -10.54
CA ASN A 113 23.49 1.21 -9.25
C ASN A 113 22.01 0.88 -9.44
N GLY A 114 21.62 0.27 -10.55
CA GLY A 114 20.23 -0.16 -10.77
C GLY A 114 19.86 -1.32 -9.85
N PHE A 115 18.58 -1.38 -9.47
CA PHE A 115 18.02 -2.49 -8.71
C PHE A 115 17.71 -3.67 -9.64
N GLY A 116 18.01 -4.89 -9.18
CA GLY A 116 17.72 -6.13 -9.89
C GLY A 116 16.42 -6.79 -9.45
N LEU A 117 16.23 -8.02 -9.92
CA LEU A 117 15.05 -8.82 -9.59
C LEU A 117 15.01 -9.24 -8.12
N ASP A 118 16.17 -9.47 -7.53
CA ASP A 118 16.28 -9.94 -6.14
C ASP A 118 15.76 -8.89 -5.16
N GLU A 119 16.03 -7.60 -5.42
CA GLU A 119 15.54 -6.51 -4.59
C GLU A 119 14.01 -6.34 -4.70
N ALA A 120 13.43 -6.61 -5.86
CA ALA A 120 11.99 -6.53 -6.08
C ALA A 120 11.23 -7.75 -5.56
N TYR A 121 11.91 -8.87 -5.30
CA TYR A 121 11.27 -10.14 -4.95
C TYR A 121 10.37 -10.04 -3.71
N GLY A 122 10.83 -9.36 -2.66
CA GLY A 122 10.10 -9.24 -1.40
C GLY A 122 8.72 -8.55 -1.58
N SER A 123 8.68 -7.44 -2.28
CA SER A 123 7.46 -6.68 -2.54
C SER A 123 6.50 -7.43 -3.49
N ILE A 124 7.03 -8.04 -4.55
CA ILE A 124 6.24 -8.83 -5.51
C ILE A 124 5.65 -10.08 -4.84
N ASN A 125 6.42 -10.79 -4.03
CA ASN A 125 5.94 -11.94 -3.28
C ASN A 125 4.85 -11.55 -2.27
N THR A 126 5.01 -10.40 -1.61
CA THR A 126 4.00 -9.86 -0.69
C THR A 126 2.68 -9.58 -1.41
N VAL A 127 2.73 -8.93 -2.58
CA VAL A 127 1.54 -8.69 -3.42
C VAL A 127 0.89 -10.00 -3.85
N SER A 128 1.69 -10.97 -4.33
CA SER A 128 1.20 -12.30 -4.72
C SER A 128 0.48 -12.99 -3.56
N THR A 129 1.06 -12.94 -2.37
CA THR A 129 0.45 -13.52 -1.16
C THR A 129 -0.88 -12.84 -0.83
N ILE A 130 -0.94 -11.50 -0.80
CA ILE A 130 -2.19 -10.76 -0.52
C ILE A 130 -3.30 -11.12 -1.53
N ARG A 131 -2.95 -11.28 -2.80
CA ARG A 131 -3.92 -11.64 -3.83
C ARG A 131 -4.58 -13.00 -3.60
N ASN A 132 -3.82 -13.95 -3.04
CA ASN A 132 -4.25 -15.33 -2.83
C ASN A 132 -4.85 -15.58 -1.43
N LEU A 133 -4.67 -14.66 -0.47
CA LEU A 133 -5.28 -14.77 0.86
C LEU A 133 -6.73 -14.32 0.86
N ASP A 134 -7.55 -15.01 1.66
CA ASP A 134 -8.91 -14.58 1.98
C ASP A 134 -8.89 -13.54 3.10
N ALA A 135 -9.86 -12.61 3.06
CA ALA A 135 -10.02 -11.62 4.11
C ALA A 135 -10.68 -12.23 5.34
N ILE A 136 -10.05 -12.08 6.51
CA ILE A 136 -10.53 -12.65 7.77
C ILE A 136 -11.41 -11.72 8.61
N GLY A 137 -11.66 -10.49 8.13
CA GLY A 137 -12.47 -9.49 8.82
C GLY A 137 -11.79 -8.91 10.06
N LEU A 138 -12.60 -8.54 11.06
CA LEU A 138 -12.15 -7.86 12.28
C LEU A 138 -11.56 -8.84 13.32
N LYS A 139 -10.58 -9.63 12.94
CA LYS A 139 -9.88 -10.56 13.83
C LYS A 139 -8.41 -10.16 13.96
N GLY A 140 -7.85 -10.20 15.18
CA GLY A 140 -6.44 -9.87 15.43
C GLY A 140 -6.09 -8.39 15.21
N GLU A 141 -4.92 -8.12 14.66
CA GLU A 141 -4.33 -6.78 14.52
C GLU A 141 -4.77 -6.07 13.23
N TYR A 142 -6.05 -5.74 13.11
CA TYR A 142 -6.60 -5.04 11.95
C TYR A 142 -6.40 -3.51 12.02
N HIS A 143 -6.32 -2.86 10.87
CA HIS A 143 -6.30 -1.40 10.78
C HIS A 143 -7.64 -0.78 11.20
N PRO A 144 -7.68 0.33 11.99
CA PRO A 144 -8.93 0.92 12.50
C PRO A 144 -9.98 1.24 11.43
N PHE A 145 -9.59 1.58 10.20
CA PHE A 145 -10.51 1.84 9.10
C PHE A 145 -11.32 0.61 8.66
N CYS A 146 -10.87 -0.61 8.96
CA CYS A 146 -11.66 -1.81 8.71
C CYS A 146 -13.01 -1.77 9.45
N LYS A 147 -13.05 -1.19 10.66
CA LYS A 147 -14.30 -1.03 11.42
C LYS A 147 -15.31 -0.14 10.73
N LYS A 148 -14.86 0.88 10.01
CA LYS A 148 -15.74 1.82 9.30
C LYS A 148 -16.44 1.16 8.11
N ILE A 149 -15.81 0.15 7.52
CA ILE A 149 -16.29 -0.52 6.31
C ILE A 149 -17.09 -1.78 6.65
N LEU A 150 -16.61 -2.59 7.59
CA LEU A 150 -17.20 -3.89 7.90
C LEU A 150 -18.36 -3.82 8.92
N LYS A 151 -18.62 -2.66 9.51
CA LYS A 151 -19.76 -2.42 10.43
C LYS A 151 -20.88 -1.57 9.83
N SER A 152 -20.73 -1.11 8.60
CA SER A 152 -21.72 -0.30 7.87
C SER A 152 -22.71 -1.22 7.08
#